data_8c1b925f3248dd67a7a582a59b665196
#
_entry.id   8c1b925f3248dd67a7a582a59b665196
#
_cell.length_a   1.000
_cell.length_b   1.000
_cell.length_c   1.000
_cell.angle_alpha   90.00
_cell.angle_beta   90.00
_cell.angle_gamma   90.00
#
_symmetry.space_group_name_H-M   'P 1'
#
loop_
_entity.id
_entity.type
_entity.pdbx_description
1 polymer ?
#
loop_
_entity_poly.entity_id
_entity_poly.type
_entity_poly.pdbx_seq_one_letter_code
_entity_poly.pdbx_strand_id
1 'polypeptide(L)'
;MTIDQVRQLVSERGVHARKLREVLSLLSEDWHPLAELVRLPAVPRRTVQDLLTAIGDDAESSGDRYRIAPGLVAAYRTEFAVAGVRDHTDVLRQILVDIADVPQPLSSLDHVQATAETALNRAVWLDSTYDLAGKRLLCLGDHDLTSLAVAAVNPHVSITVVDLDERLLEFIDSRASSRELDIRTLHCDMRFGLPASVLETFDLVFSDPPYTPEGMGLFAGRAVEALSDIAAGRVLLAYGFSDRTPALGLKVQQELQKLGLVFEAILPAFHRFDGAQAIGSAADLYVCRPTGRRAVSGGTRIYTHGAQSVESAGPSKEALAALSELAPRPESSPPPKPRQPGWAEPVGKGAASLAVDLSADPGPWLLRTLLASSPARLACLVPNNHPSVSSEAGQKELQSLVGTRFSLKFLRNNPDSKTTIVVADQVLTGTLSLGDRTVREVLMKAHGKLRNVWREALITASQGVLTKRQAAEIVDNASVTPDDLELRLIDLPKHRIAALLPEISASARYVERPEG
;
A
#
# COMPACT_ATOMS: atom_id res chain seq x y z
N MET A 1 11.68 -28.06 27.59
CA MET A 1 12.85 -27.38 27.01
C MET A 1 13.05 -27.69 25.51
N THR A 2 12.83 -28.90 25.06
CA THR A 2 13.03 -29.26 23.63
C THR A 2 12.01 -28.64 22.68
N ILE A 3 10.72 -28.62 23.00
CA ILE A 3 9.69 -27.98 22.16
C ILE A 3 9.92 -26.48 21.97
N ASP A 4 10.53 -25.79 22.97
CA ASP A 4 10.87 -24.38 22.86
C ASP A 4 12.01 -24.12 21.85
N GLN A 5 12.98 -25.03 21.77
CA GLN A 5 14.06 -24.97 20.78
C GLN A 5 13.51 -25.18 19.36
N VAL A 6 12.55 -26.10 19.19
CA VAL A 6 11.86 -26.31 17.92
C VAL A 6 11.03 -25.09 17.55
N ARG A 7 10.31 -24.48 18.50
CA ARG A 7 9.54 -23.25 18.29
C ARG A 7 10.45 -22.11 17.83
N GLN A 8 11.60 -21.94 18.46
CA GLN A 8 12.57 -20.95 18.06
C GLN A 8 13.07 -21.20 16.63
N LEU A 9 13.49 -22.43 16.29
CA LEU A 9 13.97 -22.77 14.95
C LEU A 9 12.91 -22.52 13.87
N VAL A 10 11.65 -22.90 14.15
CA VAL A 10 10.51 -22.66 13.25
C VAL A 10 10.29 -21.14 13.08
N SER A 11 10.31 -20.39 14.20
CA SER A 11 10.15 -18.92 14.16
C SER A 11 11.26 -18.23 13.35
N GLU A 12 12.50 -18.66 13.48
CA GLU A 12 13.65 -18.13 12.72
C GLU A 12 13.55 -18.34 11.21
N ARG A 13 12.75 -19.33 10.76
CA ARG A 13 12.47 -19.54 9.34
C ARG A 13 11.44 -18.59 8.75
N GLY A 14 10.76 -17.80 9.57
CA GLY A 14 9.83 -16.79 9.12
C GLY A 14 8.75 -17.37 8.21
N VAL A 15 8.52 -16.79 7.04
CA VAL A 15 7.53 -17.26 6.04
C VAL A 15 7.84 -18.65 5.47
N HIS A 16 9.07 -19.12 5.58
CA HIS A 16 9.49 -20.45 5.11
C HIS A 16 9.33 -21.56 6.16
N ALA A 17 8.75 -21.25 7.31
CA ALA A 17 8.56 -22.21 8.41
C ALA A 17 7.62 -23.37 8.05
N ARG A 18 6.69 -23.16 7.09
CA ARG A 18 5.71 -24.18 6.68
C ARG A 18 6.35 -25.53 6.37
N LYS A 19 7.46 -25.55 5.60
CA LYS A 19 8.15 -26.79 5.26
C LYS A 19 8.71 -27.53 6.47
N LEU A 20 9.16 -26.83 7.52
CA LEU A 20 9.56 -27.46 8.78
C LEU A 20 8.35 -28.02 9.54
N ARG A 21 7.21 -27.33 9.52
CA ARG A 21 5.96 -27.82 10.08
C ARG A 21 5.49 -29.11 9.39
N GLU A 22 5.68 -29.22 8.07
CA GLU A 22 5.41 -30.44 7.30
C GLU A 22 6.31 -31.62 7.74
N VAL A 23 7.60 -31.37 7.98
CA VAL A 23 8.51 -32.37 8.56
C VAL A 23 8.03 -32.83 9.95
N LEU A 24 7.63 -31.87 10.80
CA LEU A 24 7.10 -32.14 12.15
C LEU A 24 5.78 -32.91 12.09
N SER A 25 4.92 -32.66 11.10
CA SER A 25 3.69 -33.43 10.87
C SER A 25 4.01 -34.87 10.56
N LEU A 26 4.91 -35.11 9.59
CA LEU A 26 5.36 -36.48 9.24
C LEU A 26 5.92 -37.21 10.46
N LEU A 27 6.82 -36.59 11.21
CA LEU A 27 7.39 -37.16 12.44
C LEU A 27 6.34 -37.45 13.51
N SER A 28 5.21 -36.76 13.50
CA SER A 28 4.09 -36.94 14.42
C SER A 28 3.10 -37.98 13.96
N GLU A 29 3.19 -38.48 12.71
CA GLU A 29 2.31 -39.49 12.14
C GLU A 29 2.86 -40.89 12.39
N ASP A 30 4.12 -41.15 11.99
CA ASP A 30 4.76 -42.46 12.09
C ASP A 30 6.28 -42.36 11.95
N TRP A 31 6.95 -43.50 11.89
CA TRP A 31 8.37 -43.66 11.63
C TRP A 31 8.72 -43.34 10.17
N HIS A 32 9.53 -42.30 9.96
CA HIS A 32 10.03 -41.89 8.66
C HIS A 32 11.56 -41.96 8.58
N PRO A 33 12.14 -42.55 7.50
CA PRO A 33 13.56 -42.46 7.25
C PRO A 33 13.95 -41.01 6.89
N LEU A 34 15.19 -40.64 7.22
CA LEU A 34 15.70 -39.27 6.93
C LEU A 34 15.50 -38.88 5.45
N ALA A 35 15.65 -39.83 4.52
CA ALA A 35 15.46 -39.60 3.10
C ALA A 35 14.03 -39.17 2.74
N GLU A 36 12.99 -39.66 3.43
CA GLU A 36 11.59 -39.25 3.23
C GLU A 36 11.33 -37.85 3.83
N LEU A 37 11.86 -37.57 5.02
CA LEU A 37 11.77 -36.26 5.67
C LEU A 37 12.43 -35.14 4.85
N VAL A 38 13.39 -35.50 4.00
CA VAL A 38 14.01 -34.57 3.03
C VAL A 38 13.17 -34.47 1.77
N ARG A 39 12.73 -35.61 1.20
CA ARG A 39 12.13 -35.68 -0.13
C ARG A 39 10.68 -35.20 -0.16
N LEU A 40 9.85 -35.60 0.81
CA LEU A 40 8.41 -35.31 0.77
C LEU A 40 8.12 -33.81 0.92
N PRO A 41 8.67 -33.10 1.93
CA PRO A 41 8.48 -31.64 2.05
C PRO A 41 9.50 -30.84 1.23
N ALA A 42 10.40 -31.48 0.47
CA ALA A 42 11.48 -30.86 -0.29
C ALA A 42 12.35 -29.93 0.58
N VAL A 43 12.79 -30.40 1.74
CA VAL A 43 13.65 -29.66 2.69
C VAL A 43 15.10 -30.15 2.58
N PRO A 44 16.10 -29.25 2.52
CA PRO A 44 17.50 -29.66 2.49
C PRO A 44 17.87 -30.56 3.68
N ARG A 45 18.67 -31.61 3.43
CA ARG A 45 19.06 -32.60 4.44
C ARG A 45 19.62 -31.95 5.72
N ARG A 46 20.47 -30.93 5.57
CA ARG A 46 21.06 -30.23 6.71
C ARG A 46 19.98 -29.56 7.59
N THR A 47 19.00 -28.94 6.96
CA THR A 47 17.87 -28.31 7.67
C THR A 47 17.03 -29.32 8.44
N VAL A 48 16.80 -30.53 7.87
CA VAL A 48 16.12 -31.62 8.59
C VAL A 48 16.97 -32.12 9.75
N GLN A 49 18.29 -32.21 9.58
CA GLN A 49 19.22 -32.60 10.67
C GLN A 49 19.25 -31.55 11.79
N ASP A 50 19.28 -30.25 11.44
CA ASP A 50 19.19 -29.15 12.42
C ASP A 50 17.86 -29.26 13.21
N LEU A 51 16.75 -29.56 12.54
CA LEU A 51 15.44 -29.77 13.17
C LEU A 51 15.45 -31.00 14.11
N LEU A 52 15.97 -32.14 13.68
CA LEU A 52 16.08 -33.32 14.53
C LEU A 52 16.96 -33.06 15.76
N THR A 53 18.03 -32.25 15.59
CA THR A 53 18.88 -31.83 16.71
C THR A 53 18.10 -30.96 17.70
N ALA A 54 17.27 -30.03 17.20
CA ALA A 54 16.42 -29.17 18.05
C ALA A 54 15.31 -29.96 18.77
N ILE A 55 14.77 -31.02 18.14
CA ILE A 55 13.81 -31.93 18.76
C ILE A 55 14.48 -32.74 19.88
N GLY A 56 15.73 -33.15 19.71
CA GLY A 56 16.52 -33.88 20.72
C GLY A 56 15.82 -35.11 21.26
N ASP A 57 15.69 -35.21 22.59
CA ASP A 57 15.11 -36.37 23.29
C ASP A 57 13.59 -36.56 23.09
N ASP A 58 12.91 -35.56 22.51
CA ASP A 58 11.50 -35.69 22.12
C ASP A 58 11.31 -36.54 20.85
N ALA A 59 12.42 -36.85 20.13
CA ALA A 59 12.41 -37.76 19.00
C ALA A 59 12.93 -39.16 19.40
N GLU A 60 12.21 -40.19 18.97
CA GLU A 60 12.72 -41.56 18.99
C GLU A 60 13.44 -41.84 17.68
N SER A 61 14.53 -42.63 17.73
CA SER A 61 15.28 -43.07 16.55
C SER A 61 15.42 -44.57 16.53
N SER A 62 15.29 -45.20 15.35
CA SER A 62 15.54 -46.61 15.10
C SER A 62 16.23 -46.79 13.75
N GLY A 63 17.55 -46.97 13.79
CA GLY A 63 18.39 -46.95 12.61
C GLY A 63 18.41 -45.56 11.96
N ASP A 64 17.94 -45.46 10.72
CA ASP A 64 17.81 -44.19 9.97
C ASP A 64 16.40 -43.57 10.03
N ARG A 65 15.50 -44.11 10.86
CA ARG A 65 14.11 -43.68 11.02
C ARG A 65 13.94 -42.88 12.29
N TYR A 66 13.06 -41.90 12.22
CA TYR A 66 12.74 -40.96 13.30
C TYR A 66 11.23 -40.79 13.43
N ARG A 67 10.75 -40.53 14.66
CA ARG A 67 9.39 -40.09 14.96
C ARG A 67 9.39 -39.25 16.22
N ILE A 68 8.36 -38.48 16.47
CA ILE A 68 8.09 -37.87 17.77
C ILE A 68 7.67 -38.95 18.77
N ALA A 69 8.19 -38.89 19.99
CA ALA A 69 7.81 -39.83 21.05
C ALA A 69 6.28 -39.81 21.26
N PRO A 70 5.61 -40.97 21.35
CA PRO A 70 4.14 -41.08 21.36
C PRO A 70 3.45 -40.19 22.41
N GLY A 71 4.08 -39.98 23.57
CA GLY A 71 3.55 -39.14 24.64
C GLY A 71 3.57 -37.62 24.32
N LEU A 72 4.32 -37.19 23.32
CA LEU A 72 4.49 -35.79 22.93
C LEU A 72 3.78 -35.42 21.62
N VAL A 73 3.29 -36.42 20.86
CA VAL A 73 2.65 -36.21 19.55
C VAL A 73 1.51 -35.17 19.62
N ALA A 74 0.67 -35.23 20.66
CA ALA A 74 -0.44 -34.29 20.80
C ALA A 74 0.06 -32.84 20.96
N ALA A 75 1.12 -32.61 21.73
CA ALA A 75 1.71 -31.28 21.95
C ALA A 75 2.31 -30.73 20.63
N TYR A 76 3.07 -31.56 19.91
CA TYR A 76 3.67 -31.18 18.63
C TYR A 76 2.62 -30.91 17.55
N ARG A 77 1.56 -31.73 17.46
CA ARG A 77 0.44 -31.49 16.52
C ARG A 77 -0.30 -30.19 16.83
N THR A 78 -0.51 -29.86 18.10
CA THR A 78 -1.16 -28.60 18.48
C THR A 78 -0.30 -27.38 18.16
N GLU A 79 1.00 -27.44 18.47
CA GLU A 79 1.92 -26.31 18.30
C GLU A 79 2.33 -26.08 16.84
N PHE A 80 2.51 -27.15 16.07
CA PHE A 80 3.08 -27.07 14.72
C PHE A 80 2.11 -27.54 13.63
N ALA A 81 0.80 -27.48 13.89
CA ALA A 81 -0.20 -27.87 12.91
C ALA A 81 0.02 -27.19 11.55
N VAL A 82 -0.09 -27.97 10.49
CA VAL A 82 -0.19 -27.48 9.12
C VAL A 82 -1.65 -27.48 8.74
N ALA A 83 -2.17 -26.35 8.27
CA ALA A 83 -3.53 -26.31 7.76
C ALA A 83 -3.66 -27.32 6.59
N GLY A 84 -4.57 -28.27 6.72
CA GLY A 84 -4.91 -29.24 5.67
C GLY A 84 -5.66 -28.56 4.50
N VAL A 85 -5.94 -29.35 3.47
CA VAL A 85 -6.79 -28.92 2.35
C VAL A 85 -8.17 -28.53 2.91
N ARG A 86 -8.58 -27.28 2.68
CA ARG A 86 -9.87 -26.73 3.08
C ARG A 86 -10.76 -26.55 1.85
N ASP A 87 -12.05 -26.67 2.04
CA ASP A 87 -13.03 -26.21 1.06
C ASP A 87 -13.13 -24.68 1.13
N HIS A 88 -12.86 -24.02 0.01
CA HIS A 88 -12.92 -22.56 -0.12
C HIS A 88 -14.12 -22.08 -0.95
N THR A 89 -15.15 -22.92 -1.09
CA THR A 89 -16.35 -22.56 -1.88
C THR A 89 -17.03 -21.29 -1.37
N ASP A 90 -17.10 -21.11 -0.04
CA ASP A 90 -17.70 -19.89 0.55
C ASP A 90 -16.82 -18.66 0.31
N VAL A 91 -15.49 -18.83 0.37
CA VAL A 91 -14.54 -17.75 0.05
C VAL A 91 -14.69 -17.34 -1.41
N LEU A 92 -14.76 -18.30 -2.34
CA LEU A 92 -14.98 -18.00 -3.76
C LEU A 92 -16.28 -17.22 -3.98
N ARG A 93 -17.37 -17.64 -3.34
CA ARG A 93 -18.67 -16.97 -3.44
C ARG A 93 -18.59 -15.54 -2.93
N GLN A 94 -17.85 -15.30 -1.86
CA GLN A 94 -17.62 -13.98 -1.30
C GLN A 94 -16.80 -13.09 -2.24
N ILE A 95 -15.72 -13.62 -2.84
CA ILE A 95 -14.91 -12.91 -3.83
C ILE A 95 -15.74 -12.52 -5.06
N LEU A 96 -16.62 -13.40 -5.54
CA LEU A 96 -17.53 -13.09 -6.66
C LEU A 96 -18.43 -11.89 -6.35
N VAL A 97 -18.97 -11.80 -5.12
CA VAL A 97 -19.76 -10.63 -4.70
C VAL A 97 -18.90 -9.37 -4.64
N ASP A 98 -17.68 -9.47 -4.10
CA ASP A 98 -16.77 -8.32 -4.01
C ASP A 98 -16.36 -7.79 -5.39
N ILE A 99 -16.05 -8.68 -6.35
CA ILE A 99 -15.72 -8.30 -7.73
C ILE A 99 -16.92 -7.65 -8.44
N ALA A 100 -18.16 -8.08 -8.14
CA ALA A 100 -19.36 -7.46 -8.71
C ALA A 100 -19.57 -6.02 -8.19
N ASP A 101 -19.12 -5.72 -6.98
CA ASP A 101 -19.33 -4.44 -6.30
C ASP A 101 -18.11 -3.50 -6.38
N VAL A 102 -16.90 -4.01 -6.72
CA VAL A 102 -15.67 -3.21 -6.77
C VAL A 102 -15.81 -2.05 -7.76
N PRO A 103 -15.21 -0.88 -7.50
CA PRO A 103 -15.21 0.24 -8.45
C PRO A 103 -14.68 -0.18 -9.82
N GLN A 104 -15.31 0.33 -10.89
CA GLN A 104 -14.91 -0.01 -12.26
C GLN A 104 -13.43 0.25 -12.53
N PRO A 105 -12.74 -0.66 -13.24
CA PRO A 105 -11.34 -0.53 -13.60
C PRO A 105 -11.02 0.79 -14.30
N LEU A 106 -9.90 1.40 -13.96
CA LEU A 106 -9.39 2.60 -14.65
C LEU A 106 -8.35 2.18 -15.69
N SER A 107 -8.72 2.26 -16.96
CA SER A 107 -7.79 1.98 -18.07
C SER A 107 -6.56 2.90 -18.07
N SER A 108 -6.68 4.12 -17.53
CA SER A 108 -5.55 5.06 -17.36
C SER A 108 -4.53 4.62 -16.32
N LEU A 109 -4.87 3.64 -15.48
CA LEU A 109 -3.99 2.99 -14.51
C LEU A 109 -3.68 1.54 -14.90
N ASP A 110 -3.98 1.15 -16.13
CA ASP A 110 -3.85 -0.22 -16.66
C ASP A 110 -4.59 -1.29 -15.82
N HIS A 111 -5.65 -0.89 -15.09
CA HIS A 111 -6.45 -1.83 -14.31
C HIS A 111 -7.20 -2.81 -15.23
N VAL A 112 -7.01 -4.09 -14.98
CA VAL A 112 -7.78 -5.19 -15.57
C VAL A 112 -8.17 -6.14 -14.46
N GLN A 113 -9.45 -6.47 -14.34
CA GLN A 113 -9.95 -7.31 -13.26
C GLN A 113 -9.50 -8.75 -13.42
N ALA A 114 -8.84 -9.33 -12.41
CA ALA A 114 -8.64 -10.76 -12.32
C ALA A 114 -9.94 -11.50 -12.03
N THR A 115 -10.07 -12.74 -12.51
CA THR A 115 -11.24 -13.57 -12.18
C THR A 115 -11.26 -13.93 -10.69
N ALA A 116 -12.43 -14.25 -10.16
CA ALA A 116 -12.58 -14.65 -8.75
C ALA A 116 -11.75 -15.89 -8.40
N GLU A 117 -11.68 -16.84 -9.34
CA GLU A 117 -10.84 -18.03 -9.20
C GLU A 117 -9.36 -17.66 -9.12
N THR A 118 -8.92 -16.65 -9.86
CA THR A 118 -7.53 -16.16 -9.78
C THR A 118 -7.24 -15.56 -8.41
N ALA A 119 -8.12 -14.70 -7.88
CA ALA A 119 -7.94 -14.11 -6.55
C ALA A 119 -7.89 -15.21 -5.46
N LEU A 120 -8.79 -16.20 -5.54
CA LEU A 120 -8.77 -17.37 -4.65
C LEU A 120 -7.49 -18.20 -4.82
N ASN A 121 -7.07 -18.48 -6.05
CA ASN A 121 -5.86 -19.26 -6.32
C ASN A 121 -4.61 -18.58 -5.78
N ARG A 122 -4.50 -17.24 -5.91
CA ARG A 122 -3.43 -16.45 -5.28
C ARG A 122 -3.40 -16.67 -3.76
N ALA A 123 -4.57 -16.55 -3.11
CA ALA A 123 -4.70 -16.71 -1.67
C ALA A 123 -4.34 -18.12 -1.19
N VAL A 124 -4.89 -19.14 -1.83
CA VAL A 124 -4.62 -20.55 -1.49
C VAL A 124 -3.15 -20.92 -1.75
N TRP A 125 -2.58 -20.45 -2.86
CA TRP A 125 -1.18 -20.71 -3.18
C TRP A 125 -0.24 -20.03 -2.16
N LEU A 126 -0.51 -18.80 -1.76
CA LEU A 126 0.24 -18.08 -0.73
C LEU A 126 0.18 -18.84 0.61
N ASP A 127 -1.02 -19.22 1.07
CA ASP A 127 -1.23 -19.96 2.32
C ASP A 127 -0.62 -21.35 2.30
N SER A 128 -0.61 -22.04 1.13
CA SER A 128 0.02 -23.35 0.97
C SER A 128 1.53 -23.31 0.82
N THR A 129 2.10 -22.20 0.37
CA THR A 129 3.54 -22.06 0.10
C THR A 129 4.29 -21.46 1.29
N TYR A 130 3.66 -20.51 1.99
CA TYR A 130 4.26 -19.75 3.09
C TYR A 130 3.52 -19.98 4.41
N ASP A 131 4.21 -19.79 5.52
CA ASP A 131 3.61 -19.75 6.85
C ASP A 131 3.13 -18.31 7.13
N LEU A 132 1.87 -18.02 6.78
CA LEU A 132 1.32 -16.68 6.81
C LEU A 132 0.85 -16.22 8.20
N ALA A 133 0.57 -17.16 9.12
CA ALA A 133 0.03 -16.80 10.43
C ALA A 133 0.99 -15.87 11.21
N GLY A 134 0.50 -14.70 11.61
CA GLY A 134 1.28 -13.68 12.29
C GLY A 134 2.33 -12.98 11.41
N LYS A 135 2.26 -13.13 10.08
CA LYS A 135 3.12 -12.46 9.11
C LYS A 135 2.45 -11.25 8.50
N ARG A 136 3.26 -10.37 7.89
CA ARG A 136 2.82 -9.14 7.26
C ARG A 136 2.97 -9.24 5.75
N LEU A 137 1.85 -9.13 5.05
CA LEU A 137 1.77 -9.09 3.58
C LEU A 137 1.48 -7.67 3.13
N LEU A 138 2.23 -7.19 2.13
CA LEU A 138 1.95 -5.96 1.42
C LEU A 138 1.39 -6.27 0.04
N CYS A 139 0.25 -5.65 -0.32
CA CYS A 139 -0.25 -5.60 -1.69
C CYS A 139 0.06 -4.20 -2.27
N LEU A 140 0.88 -4.16 -3.34
CA LEU A 140 1.21 -2.94 -4.11
C LEU A 140 0.30 -2.85 -5.32
N GLY A 141 -0.76 -2.02 -5.20
CA GLY A 141 -1.90 -2.09 -6.10
C GLY A 141 -2.74 -3.34 -5.82
N ASP A 142 -4.05 -3.22 -5.65
CA ASP A 142 -4.88 -4.39 -5.30
C ASP A 142 -6.28 -4.34 -5.93
N HIS A 143 -6.38 -3.84 -7.17
CA HIS A 143 -7.67 -3.80 -7.87
C HIS A 143 -8.32 -5.18 -8.00
N ASP A 144 -7.51 -6.23 -8.02
CA ASP A 144 -7.91 -7.64 -8.07
C ASP A 144 -8.40 -8.23 -6.74
N LEU A 145 -8.41 -7.45 -5.66
CA LEU A 145 -8.86 -7.84 -4.32
C LEU A 145 -8.10 -9.05 -3.74
N THR A 146 -6.84 -9.20 -4.09
CA THR A 146 -5.96 -10.26 -3.55
C THR A 146 -5.89 -10.20 -2.01
N SER A 147 -5.87 -8.98 -1.43
CA SER A 147 -5.86 -8.78 0.03
C SER A 147 -7.08 -9.38 0.70
N LEU A 148 -8.29 -9.12 0.19
CA LEU A 148 -9.55 -9.66 0.74
C LEU A 148 -9.58 -11.19 0.63
N ALA A 149 -9.12 -11.75 -0.50
CA ALA A 149 -9.05 -13.19 -0.70
C ALA A 149 -8.07 -13.86 0.28
N VAL A 150 -6.86 -13.29 0.47
CA VAL A 150 -5.86 -13.83 1.40
C VAL A 150 -6.34 -13.76 2.84
N ALA A 151 -6.94 -12.63 3.27
CA ALA A 151 -7.48 -12.50 4.63
C ALA A 151 -8.64 -13.47 4.89
N ALA A 152 -9.47 -13.76 3.87
CA ALA A 152 -10.55 -14.74 3.99
C ALA A 152 -10.03 -16.20 4.09
N VAL A 153 -8.93 -16.53 3.42
CA VAL A 153 -8.28 -17.85 3.48
C VAL A 153 -7.49 -18.01 4.78
N ASN A 154 -6.76 -17.00 5.20
CA ASN A 154 -5.96 -16.99 6.43
C ASN A 154 -6.21 -15.71 7.24
N PRO A 155 -7.11 -15.74 8.24
CA PRO A 155 -7.47 -14.57 9.03
C PRO A 155 -6.38 -14.13 10.05
N HIS A 156 -5.26 -14.85 10.12
CA HIS A 156 -4.15 -14.54 11.03
C HIS A 156 -2.98 -13.81 10.36
N VAL A 157 -3.13 -13.42 9.09
CA VAL A 157 -2.16 -12.58 8.38
C VAL A 157 -2.55 -11.12 8.50
N SER A 158 -1.59 -10.24 8.80
CA SER A 158 -1.80 -8.79 8.75
C SER A 158 -1.48 -8.27 7.36
N ILE A 159 -2.44 -7.59 6.72
CA ILE A 159 -2.28 -7.13 5.35
C ILE A 159 -2.27 -5.60 5.32
N THR A 160 -1.38 -5.03 4.52
CA THR A 160 -1.46 -3.62 4.13
C THR A 160 -1.63 -3.54 2.62
N VAL A 161 -2.56 -2.70 2.19
CA VAL A 161 -2.75 -2.36 0.78
C VAL A 161 -2.28 -0.93 0.57
N VAL A 162 -1.44 -0.70 -0.42
CA VAL A 162 -1.10 0.64 -0.88
C VAL A 162 -1.53 0.80 -2.33
N ASP A 163 -2.34 1.80 -2.59
CA ASP A 163 -2.90 2.04 -3.92
C ASP A 163 -3.03 3.55 -4.20
N LEU A 164 -3.12 3.89 -5.47
CA LEU A 164 -3.39 5.24 -5.96
C LEU A 164 -4.89 5.52 -6.07
N ASP A 165 -5.72 4.49 -6.34
CA ASP A 165 -7.16 4.63 -6.52
C ASP A 165 -7.89 4.74 -5.18
N GLU A 166 -8.26 5.96 -4.81
CA GLU A 166 -8.97 6.28 -3.57
C GLU A 166 -10.32 5.54 -3.43
N ARG A 167 -10.98 5.22 -4.55
CA ARG A 167 -12.26 4.49 -4.56
C ARG A 167 -12.05 3.04 -4.14
N LEU A 168 -10.95 2.45 -4.60
CA LEU A 168 -10.56 1.08 -4.25
C LEU A 168 -10.18 0.99 -2.76
N LEU A 169 -9.40 1.95 -2.26
CA LEU A 169 -9.01 1.98 -0.85
C LEU A 169 -10.23 2.09 0.07
N GLU A 170 -11.20 2.95 -0.27
CA GLU A 170 -12.47 3.07 0.47
C GLU A 170 -13.28 1.77 0.43
N PHE A 171 -13.35 1.11 -0.73
CA PHE A 171 -14.03 -0.17 -0.89
C PHE A 171 -13.40 -1.26 -0.01
N ILE A 172 -12.08 -1.41 -0.05
CA ILE A 172 -11.34 -2.42 0.74
C ILE A 172 -11.51 -2.13 2.24
N ASP A 173 -11.38 -0.88 2.70
CA ASP A 173 -11.59 -0.51 4.10
C ASP A 173 -13.01 -0.84 4.58
N SER A 174 -14.03 -0.58 3.74
CA SER A 174 -15.43 -0.92 4.03
C SER A 174 -15.62 -2.43 4.19
N ARG A 175 -15.07 -3.23 3.26
CA ARG A 175 -15.16 -4.70 3.32
C ARG A 175 -14.39 -5.27 4.51
N ALA A 176 -13.17 -4.78 4.75
CA ALA A 176 -12.35 -5.21 5.87
C ALA A 176 -13.03 -4.93 7.21
N SER A 177 -13.57 -3.72 7.39
CA SER A 177 -14.30 -3.34 8.61
C SER A 177 -15.55 -4.19 8.83
N SER A 178 -16.35 -4.42 7.78
CA SER A 178 -17.60 -5.20 7.89
C SER A 178 -17.37 -6.69 8.23
N ARG A 179 -16.16 -7.20 7.99
CA ARG A 179 -15.77 -8.60 8.20
C ARG A 179 -14.72 -8.78 9.28
N GLU A 180 -14.34 -7.72 9.98
CA GLU A 180 -13.31 -7.73 11.03
C GLU A 180 -11.95 -8.32 10.54
N LEU A 181 -11.57 -8.01 9.29
CA LEU A 181 -10.31 -8.46 8.69
C LEU A 181 -9.17 -7.51 9.08
N ASP A 182 -7.98 -8.07 9.36
CA ASP A 182 -6.76 -7.29 9.64
C ASP A 182 -6.14 -6.78 8.31
N ILE A 183 -6.84 -5.85 7.68
CA ILE A 183 -6.40 -5.16 6.47
C ILE A 183 -6.37 -3.66 6.73
N ARG A 184 -5.24 -3.04 6.42
CA ARG A 184 -5.07 -1.58 6.47
C ARG A 184 -4.77 -1.05 5.08
N THR A 185 -5.40 0.07 4.72
CA THR A 185 -5.15 0.73 3.44
C THR A 185 -4.35 2.02 3.62
N LEU A 186 -3.49 2.34 2.66
CA LEU A 186 -2.75 3.59 2.58
C LEU A 186 -2.75 4.12 1.16
N HIS A 187 -2.88 5.44 1.02
CA HIS A 187 -2.71 6.07 -0.29
C HIS A 187 -1.22 6.14 -0.66
N CYS A 188 -0.91 5.69 -1.85
CA CYS A 188 0.46 5.77 -2.37
C CYS A 188 0.46 5.85 -3.91
N ASP A 189 1.29 6.75 -4.44
CA ASP A 189 1.75 6.67 -5.81
C ASP A 189 3.20 6.21 -5.82
N MET A 190 3.45 5.03 -6.37
CA MET A 190 4.76 4.38 -6.36
C MET A 190 5.88 5.25 -6.93
N ARG A 191 5.54 6.20 -7.82
CA ARG A 191 6.50 7.14 -8.43
C ARG A 191 7.10 8.12 -7.44
N PHE A 192 6.36 8.46 -6.39
CA PHE A 192 6.78 9.44 -5.36
C PHE A 192 7.30 8.79 -4.08
N GLY A 193 7.45 7.46 -4.06
CA GLY A 193 7.97 6.71 -2.92
C GLY A 193 6.88 6.09 -2.05
N LEU A 194 7.28 5.11 -1.24
CA LEU A 194 6.39 4.47 -0.28
C LEU A 194 6.19 5.36 0.97
N PRO A 195 5.02 5.25 1.65
CA PRO A 195 4.86 5.76 3.00
C PRO A 195 5.94 5.23 3.94
N ALA A 196 6.46 6.09 4.83
CA ALA A 196 7.53 5.70 5.76
C ALA A 196 7.16 4.49 6.65
N SER A 197 5.87 4.31 6.95
CA SER A 197 5.34 3.18 7.72
C SER A 197 5.35 1.84 6.97
N VAL A 198 5.61 1.87 5.67
CA VAL A 198 5.65 0.67 4.80
C VAL A 198 7.08 0.18 4.58
N LEU A 199 8.07 1.07 4.69
CA LEU A 199 9.48 0.73 4.45
C LEU A 199 9.97 -0.32 5.46
N GLU A 200 10.70 -1.32 4.96
CA GLU A 200 11.36 -2.36 5.77
C GLU A 200 10.44 -3.07 6.78
N THR A 201 9.17 -3.29 6.40
CA THR A 201 8.13 -3.74 7.34
C THR A 201 7.62 -5.14 7.05
N PHE A 202 7.56 -5.58 5.79
CA PHE A 202 6.79 -6.75 5.38
C PHE A 202 7.65 -8.01 5.17
N ASP A 203 7.01 -9.16 5.37
CA ASP A 203 7.61 -10.47 5.14
C ASP A 203 7.46 -10.91 3.67
N LEU A 204 6.34 -10.54 3.05
CA LEU A 204 6.00 -10.82 1.66
C LEU A 204 5.40 -9.58 0.99
N VAL A 205 5.65 -9.42 -0.30
CA VAL A 205 5.01 -8.40 -1.12
C VAL A 205 4.43 -9.04 -2.37
N PHE A 206 3.15 -8.76 -2.64
CA PHE A 206 2.47 -9.14 -3.88
C PHE A 206 2.12 -7.89 -4.70
N SER A 207 2.24 -7.98 -6.01
CA SER A 207 1.80 -6.92 -6.93
C SER A 207 1.40 -7.47 -8.30
N ASP A 208 0.41 -6.81 -8.90
CA ASP A 208 0.06 -6.92 -10.31
C ASP A 208 0.31 -5.56 -10.97
N PRO A 209 1.57 -5.25 -11.35
CA PRO A 209 1.99 -3.92 -11.77
C PRO A 209 1.65 -3.63 -13.23
N PRO A 210 1.75 -2.37 -13.70
CA PRO A 210 1.68 -2.08 -15.14
C PRO A 210 2.72 -2.88 -15.94
N TYR A 211 2.31 -3.53 -17.03
CA TYR A 211 3.15 -4.47 -17.82
C TYR A 211 4.13 -3.77 -18.77
N THR A 212 4.69 -2.66 -18.33
CA THR A 212 5.80 -1.98 -19.00
C THR A 212 7.12 -2.26 -18.25
N PRO A 213 8.29 -2.20 -18.90
CA PRO A 213 9.58 -2.33 -18.20
C PRO A 213 9.71 -1.31 -17.05
N GLU A 214 9.26 -0.08 -17.27
CA GLU A 214 9.28 1.02 -16.29
C GLU A 214 8.35 0.73 -15.11
N GLY A 215 7.11 0.27 -15.37
CA GLY A 215 6.13 -0.09 -14.35
C GLY A 215 6.59 -1.29 -13.52
N MET A 216 6.98 -2.37 -14.18
CA MET A 216 7.50 -3.57 -13.52
C MET A 216 8.73 -3.28 -12.67
N GLY A 217 9.69 -2.50 -13.19
CA GLY A 217 10.89 -2.11 -12.46
C GLY A 217 10.59 -1.25 -11.25
N LEU A 218 9.67 -0.28 -11.38
CA LEU A 218 9.26 0.59 -10.29
C LEU A 218 8.60 -0.20 -9.16
N PHE A 219 7.55 -0.96 -9.47
CA PHE A 219 6.79 -1.71 -8.47
C PHE A 219 7.64 -2.79 -7.79
N ALA A 220 8.45 -3.53 -8.56
CA ALA A 220 9.37 -4.51 -7.99
C ALA A 220 10.42 -3.87 -7.07
N GLY A 221 10.94 -2.69 -7.44
CA GLY A 221 11.87 -1.95 -6.59
C GLY A 221 11.22 -1.47 -5.30
N ARG A 222 10.00 -0.93 -5.35
CA ARG A 222 9.22 -0.57 -4.16
C ARG A 222 8.90 -1.80 -3.28
N ALA A 223 8.61 -2.93 -3.91
CA ALA A 223 8.42 -4.18 -3.18
C ALA A 223 9.67 -4.57 -2.37
N VAL A 224 10.87 -4.43 -2.93
CA VAL A 224 12.12 -4.69 -2.22
C VAL A 224 12.36 -3.69 -1.08
N GLU A 225 12.03 -2.41 -1.27
CA GLU A 225 12.13 -1.39 -0.22
C GLU A 225 11.22 -1.70 0.99
N ALA A 226 10.09 -2.36 0.76
CA ALA A 226 9.11 -2.69 1.80
C ALA A 226 9.50 -3.94 2.62
N LEU A 227 10.36 -4.83 2.12
CA LEU A 227 10.73 -6.05 2.83
C LEU A 227 11.54 -5.76 4.10
N SER A 228 11.14 -6.36 5.21
CA SER A 228 11.84 -6.28 6.51
C SER A 228 13.17 -7.03 6.47
N ASP A 229 13.18 -8.22 5.87
CA ASP A 229 14.34 -9.07 5.68
C ASP A 229 14.50 -9.44 4.20
N ILE A 230 15.58 -8.98 3.59
CA ILE A 230 15.89 -9.23 2.18
C ILE A 230 16.19 -10.72 1.90
N ALA A 231 16.77 -11.42 2.86
CA ALA A 231 17.15 -12.83 2.66
C ALA A 231 15.95 -13.76 2.76
N ALA A 232 15.04 -13.48 3.70
CA ALA A 232 13.84 -14.27 3.96
C ALA A 232 12.64 -13.84 3.13
N GLY A 233 12.49 -12.53 2.86
CA GLY A 233 11.34 -11.99 2.14
C GLY A 233 11.25 -12.41 0.69
N ARG A 234 10.05 -12.31 0.12
CA ARG A 234 9.81 -12.57 -1.32
C ARG A 234 8.95 -11.48 -1.94
N VAL A 235 9.24 -11.24 -3.21
CA VAL A 235 8.45 -10.37 -4.08
C VAL A 235 7.73 -11.25 -5.10
N LEU A 236 6.42 -11.15 -5.14
CA LEU A 236 5.53 -11.95 -5.97
C LEU A 236 4.89 -11.01 -7.00
N LEU A 237 5.14 -11.25 -8.28
CA LEU A 237 4.69 -10.36 -9.35
C LEU A 237 3.86 -11.12 -10.37
N ALA A 238 2.71 -10.55 -10.74
CA ALA A 238 2.01 -10.97 -11.94
C ALA A 238 2.64 -10.26 -13.15
N TYR A 239 2.92 -11.00 -14.21
CA TYR A 239 3.39 -10.43 -15.46
C TYR A 239 3.04 -11.32 -16.65
N GLY A 240 2.52 -10.73 -17.70
CA GLY A 240 2.24 -11.39 -18.97
C GLY A 240 2.69 -10.58 -20.18
N PHE A 241 3.02 -11.27 -21.24
CA PHE A 241 3.33 -10.67 -22.54
C PHE A 241 2.84 -11.58 -23.67
N SER A 242 2.59 -10.99 -24.85
CA SER A 242 2.13 -11.74 -26.01
C SER A 242 3.27 -12.55 -26.64
N ASP A 243 2.97 -13.72 -27.18
CA ASP A 243 3.90 -14.52 -28.00
C ASP A 243 4.48 -13.71 -29.18
N ARG A 244 3.78 -12.65 -29.59
CA ARG A 244 4.23 -11.73 -30.65
C ARG A 244 5.26 -10.72 -30.18
N THR A 245 5.43 -10.53 -28.85
CA THR A 245 6.31 -9.52 -28.26
C THR A 245 7.31 -10.10 -27.25
N PRO A 246 8.06 -11.17 -27.58
CA PRO A 246 9.01 -11.78 -26.64
C PRO A 246 10.11 -10.82 -26.22
N ALA A 247 10.46 -9.83 -27.06
CA ALA A 247 11.41 -8.79 -26.72
C ALA A 247 10.96 -7.89 -25.56
N LEU A 248 9.64 -7.72 -25.36
CA LEU A 248 9.10 -7.01 -24.19
C LEU A 248 9.32 -7.83 -22.92
N GLY A 249 9.02 -9.14 -22.98
CA GLY A 249 9.31 -10.06 -21.87
C GLY A 249 10.78 -10.03 -21.46
N LEU A 250 11.70 -10.06 -22.43
CA LEU A 250 13.14 -9.95 -22.17
C LEU A 250 13.49 -8.62 -21.48
N LYS A 251 12.97 -7.48 -21.94
CA LYS A 251 13.23 -6.17 -21.33
C LYS A 251 12.76 -6.12 -19.88
N VAL A 252 11.56 -6.62 -19.60
CA VAL A 252 11.01 -6.67 -18.23
C VAL A 252 11.90 -7.55 -17.34
N GLN A 253 12.27 -8.75 -17.77
CA GLN A 253 13.15 -9.62 -17.00
C GLN A 253 14.53 -8.97 -16.75
N GLN A 254 15.07 -8.23 -17.71
CA GLN A 254 16.29 -7.46 -17.54
C GLN A 254 16.15 -6.34 -16.48
N GLU A 255 15.03 -5.61 -16.45
CA GLU A 255 14.76 -4.61 -15.39
C GLU A 255 14.69 -5.27 -14.00
N LEU A 256 14.01 -6.41 -13.87
CA LEU A 256 13.94 -7.15 -12.62
C LEU A 256 15.33 -7.66 -12.17
N GLN A 257 16.16 -8.14 -13.11
CA GLN A 257 17.54 -8.56 -12.82
C GLN A 257 18.44 -7.39 -12.42
N LYS A 258 18.28 -6.20 -12.99
CA LYS A 258 19.01 -4.97 -12.56
C LYS A 258 18.73 -4.64 -11.09
N LEU A 259 17.53 -4.92 -10.60
CA LEU A 259 17.17 -4.80 -9.18
C LEU A 259 17.79 -5.89 -8.30
N GLY A 260 18.49 -6.86 -8.88
CA GLY A 260 19.12 -7.97 -8.17
C GLY A 260 18.12 -9.05 -7.75
N LEU A 261 17.03 -9.22 -8.50
CA LEU A 261 16.05 -10.26 -8.26
C LEU A 261 16.46 -11.58 -8.93
N VAL A 262 16.42 -12.66 -8.17
CA VAL A 262 16.54 -14.04 -8.65
C VAL A 262 15.12 -14.60 -8.83
N PHE A 263 14.83 -15.21 -9.96
CA PHE A 263 13.57 -15.91 -10.21
C PHE A 263 13.65 -17.32 -9.60
N GLU A 264 13.03 -17.52 -8.43
CA GLU A 264 12.95 -18.84 -7.79
C GLU A 264 11.94 -19.74 -8.50
N ALA A 265 10.87 -19.16 -9.06
CA ALA A 265 9.89 -19.83 -9.91
C ALA A 265 9.22 -18.83 -10.85
N ILE A 266 8.76 -19.33 -11.99
CA ILE A 266 7.81 -18.67 -12.90
C ILE A 266 6.71 -19.69 -13.17
N LEU A 267 5.49 -19.44 -12.67
CA LEU A 267 4.36 -20.34 -12.83
C LEU A 267 3.53 -19.88 -14.04
N PRO A 268 3.50 -20.66 -15.13
CA PRO A 268 2.89 -20.18 -16.39
C PRO A 268 1.38 -20.11 -16.25
N ALA A 269 0.80 -19.03 -16.84
CA ALA A 269 -0.65 -18.81 -16.94
C ALA A 269 -1.39 -18.95 -15.59
N PHE A 270 -0.73 -18.57 -14.50
CA PHE A 270 -1.26 -18.68 -13.14
C PHE A 270 -2.45 -17.73 -12.91
N HIS A 271 -2.43 -16.57 -13.55
CA HIS A 271 -3.47 -15.56 -13.46
C HIS A 271 -4.38 -15.57 -14.69
N ARG A 272 -5.68 -15.30 -14.49
CA ARG A 272 -6.68 -15.10 -15.53
C ARG A 272 -7.43 -13.80 -15.28
N PHE A 273 -7.78 -13.11 -16.36
CA PHE A 273 -8.36 -11.78 -16.33
C PHE A 273 -9.64 -11.70 -17.17
N ASP A 274 -10.59 -10.87 -16.72
CA ASP A 274 -11.75 -10.44 -17.48
C ASP A 274 -11.36 -9.24 -18.37
N GLY A 275 -10.41 -9.44 -19.27
CA GLY A 275 -9.81 -8.41 -20.13
C GLY A 275 -8.43 -8.81 -20.58
N ALA A 276 -7.51 -7.84 -20.78
CA ALA A 276 -6.12 -8.06 -21.18
C ALA A 276 -5.96 -8.97 -22.41
N GLN A 277 -6.85 -8.83 -23.42
CA GLN A 277 -6.90 -9.71 -24.60
C GLN A 277 -5.59 -9.70 -25.40
N ALA A 278 -4.84 -8.59 -25.36
CA ALA A 278 -3.56 -8.45 -26.06
C ALA A 278 -2.50 -9.49 -25.60
N ILE A 279 -2.61 -9.97 -24.36
CA ILE A 279 -1.73 -11.01 -23.77
C ILE A 279 -2.46 -12.33 -23.53
N GLY A 280 -3.63 -12.53 -24.17
CA GLY A 280 -4.41 -13.75 -24.03
C GLY A 280 -5.16 -13.90 -22.71
N SER A 281 -5.47 -12.78 -22.01
CA SER A 281 -6.18 -12.76 -20.72
C SER A 281 -5.52 -13.62 -19.65
N ALA A 282 -4.19 -13.75 -19.70
CA ALA A 282 -3.41 -14.58 -18.77
C ALA A 282 -2.06 -13.92 -18.47
N ALA A 283 -1.55 -14.19 -17.26
CA ALA A 283 -0.22 -13.83 -16.84
C ALA A 283 0.41 -14.92 -15.98
N ASP A 284 1.74 -14.90 -15.91
CA ASP A 284 2.54 -15.79 -15.09
C ASP A 284 2.72 -15.21 -13.69
N LEU A 285 2.91 -16.06 -12.69
CA LEU A 285 3.36 -15.65 -11.36
C LEU A 285 4.88 -15.78 -11.26
N TYR A 286 5.55 -14.66 -11.11
CA TYR A 286 6.98 -14.57 -10.84
C TYR A 286 7.24 -14.59 -9.34
N VAL A 287 7.95 -15.60 -8.83
CA VAL A 287 8.41 -15.69 -7.45
C VAL A 287 9.85 -15.18 -7.41
N CYS A 288 10.05 -13.99 -6.88
CA CYS A 288 11.34 -13.31 -6.91
C CYS A 288 11.98 -13.24 -5.51
N ARG A 289 13.27 -13.57 -5.45
CA ARG A 289 14.11 -13.41 -4.28
C ARG A 289 15.09 -12.27 -4.48
N PRO A 290 15.06 -11.21 -3.65
CA PRO A 290 16.07 -10.16 -3.71
C PRO A 290 17.44 -10.65 -3.22
N THR A 291 18.51 -10.12 -3.83
CA THR A 291 19.91 -10.34 -3.38
C THR A 291 20.47 -9.14 -2.64
N GLY A 292 19.74 -8.05 -2.54
CA GLY A 292 20.10 -6.82 -1.84
C GLY A 292 19.13 -5.70 -2.17
N ARG A 293 19.20 -4.58 -1.44
CA ARG A 293 18.46 -3.35 -1.76
C ARG A 293 19.23 -2.55 -2.81
N ARG A 294 18.51 -2.05 -3.80
CA ARG A 294 19.06 -1.18 -4.85
C ARG A 294 18.16 0.05 -4.98
N ALA A 295 18.76 1.18 -5.32
CA ALA A 295 18.01 2.40 -5.55
C ALA A 295 17.02 2.22 -6.70
N VAL A 296 15.78 2.67 -6.48
CA VAL A 296 14.72 2.66 -7.48
C VAL A 296 14.76 3.99 -8.22
N SER A 297 14.93 3.96 -9.52
CA SER A 297 14.76 5.15 -10.35
C SER A 297 13.27 5.33 -10.65
N GLY A 298 12.66 6.37 -10.09
CA GLY A 298 11.27 6.72 -10.39
C GLY A 298 11.13 7.26 -11.81
N GLY A 299 10.43 6.54 -12.69
CA GLY A 299 9.92 7.06 -13.96
C GLY A 299 8.58 7.77 -13.71
N THR A 300 8.29 8.87 -14.41
CA THR A 300 6.99 9.55 -14.32
C THR A 300 5.91 8.87 -15.17
N ARG A 301 6.30 8.08 -16.17
CA ARG A 301 5.44 7.42 -17.15
C ARG A 301 5.64 5.92 -17.09
N ILE A 302 4.66 5.21 -16.55
CA ILE A 302 4.77 3.78 -16.26
C ILE A 302 3.62 2.95 -16.82
N TYR A 303 2.56 3.61 -17.30
CA TYR A 303 1.36 2.96 -17.82
C TYR A 303 1.39 2.82 -19.34
N THR A 304 0.56 1.92 -19.85
CA THR A 304 0.39 1.72 -21.31
C THR A 304 -0.63 2.70 -21.90
N HIS A 305 -1.55 3.22 -21.06
CA HIS A 305 -2.65 4.08 -21.50
C HIS A 305 -2.71 5.40 -20.72
N GLY A 306 -3.43 6.38 -21.32
CA GLY A 306 -3.75 7.65 -20.66
C GLY A 306 -2.62 8.68 -20.64
N ALA A 307 -2.82 9.75 -19.87
CA ALA A 307 -1.90 10.88 -19.77
C ALA A 307 -0.54 10.54 -19.13
N GLN A 308 -0.48 9.43 -18.42
CA GLN A 308 0.72 8.92 -17.74
C GLN A 308 1.38 7.76 -18.50
N SER A 309 0.97 7.52 -19.73
CA SER A 309 1.56 6.50 -20.58
C SER A 309 2.96 6.91 -21.03
N VAL A 310 3.77 5.90 -21.37
CA VAL A 310 5.12 6.09 -21.92
C VAL A 310 5.15 6.93 -23.19
N GLU A 311 4.02 7.00 -23.91
CA GLU A 311 3.88 7.72 -25.18
C GLU A 311 3.23 9.13 -25.05
N SER A 312 2.81 9.55 -23.84
CA SER A 312 2.12 10.85 -23.64
C SER A 312 3.04 12.05 -23.94
N ALA A 313 2.54 13.04 -24.68
CA ALA A 313 3.27 14.27 -25.00
C ALA A 313 3.34 15.29 -23.83
N GLY A 314 2.48 15.16 -22.83
CA GLY A 314 2.35 16.14 -21.74
C GLY A 314 1.58 17.42 -22.15
N PRO A 315 1.52 18.44 -21.26
CA PRO A 315 0.80 19.69 -21.51
C PRO A 315 1.50 20.57 -22.53
N SER A 316 0.75 21.47 -23.17
CA SER A 316 1.29 22.44 -24.11
C SER A 316 2.13 23.52 -23.40
N LYS A 317 3.02 24.20 -24.13
CA LYS A 317 3.81 25.32 -23.59
C LYS A 317 2.91 26.49 -23.17
N GLU A 318 1.82 26.71 -23.91
CA GLU A 318 0.82 27.74 -23.64
C GLU A 318 0.10 27.43 -22.31
N ALA A 319 -0.24 26.17 -22.05
CA ALA A 319 -0.84 25.74 -20.79
C ALA A 319 0.08 25.98 -19.59
N LEU A 320 1.37 25.66 -19.72
CA LEU A 320 2.35 25.93 -18.68
C LEU A 320 2.62 27.42 -18.46
N ALA A 321 2.58 28.24 -19.51
CA ALA A 321 2.69 29.69 -19.41
C ALA A 321 1.48 30.28 -18.66
N ALA A 322 0.27 29.89 -19.03
CA ALA A 322 -0.96 30.33 -18.35
C ALA A 322 -0.99 29.92 -16.88
N LEU A 323 -0.54 28.70 -16.55
CA LEU A 323 -0.39 28.23 -15.17
C LEU A 323 0.52 29.15 -14.35
N SER A 324 1.67 29.55 -14.90
CA SER A 324 2.62 30.44 -14.25
C SER A 324 2.03 31.84 -14.03
N GLU A 325 1.35 32.39 -15.04
CA GLU A 325 0.77 33.74 -14.97
C GLU A 325 -0.41 33.85 -14.00
N LEU A 326 -1.24 32.80 -13.93
CA LEU A 326 -2.41 32.75 -13.05
C LEU A 326 -2.08 32.30 -11.62
N ALA A 327 -0.84 31.84 -11.35
CA ALA A 327 -0.43 31.53 -9.99
C ALA A 327 -0.46 32.79 -9.10
N PRO A 328 -1.22 32.77 -7.98
CA PRO A 328 -1.32 33.93 -7.10
C PRO A 328 0.03 34.29 -6.51
N ARG A 329 0.49 35.53 -6.67
CA ARG A 329 1.80 36.00 -6.19
C ARG A 329 1.74 37.46 -5.75
N PRO A 330 2.71 37.93 -4.93
CA PRO A 330 2.91 39.35 -4.72
C PRO A 330 3.25 40.06 -6.05
N GLU A 331 2.76 41.28 -6.27
CA GLU A 331 2.97 42.05 -7.52
C GLU A 331 4.45 42.21 -7.90
N SER A 332 5.33 42.30 -6.91
CA SER A 332 6.78 42.43 -7.10
C SER A 332 7.51 41.12 -7.41
N SER A 333 6.80 39.97 -7.40
CA SER A 333 7.42 38.65 -7.61
C SER A 333 7.24 38.18 -9.06
N PRO A 334 8.27 37.57 -9.67
CA PRO A 334 8.12 36.97 -10.99
C PRO A 334 7.17 35.76 -10.94
N PRO A 335 6.56 35.36 -12.09
CA PRO A 335 5.75 34.14 -12.17
C PRO A 335 6.54 32.93 -11.74
N PRO A 336 5.97 32.03 -10.92
CA PRO A 336 6.65 30.79 -10.52
C PRO A 336 6.80 29.85 -11.72
N LYS A 337 7.95 29.21 -11.85
CA LYS A 337 8.15 28.17 -12.88
C LYS A 337 7.30 26.94 -12.55
N PRO A 338 6.59 26.35 -13.54
CA PRO A 338 5.86 25.10 -13.34
C PRO A 338 6.75 23.99 -12.82
N ARG A 339 6.26 23.26 -11.85
CA ARG A 339 6.91 22.10 -11.26
C ARG A 339 6.12 20.84 -11.55
N GLN A 340 6.81 19.71 -11.60
CA GLN A 340 6.17 18.40 -11.60
C GLN A 340 5.60 18.10 -10.21
N PRO A 341 4.58 17.21 -10.09
CA PRO A 341 4.03 16.80 -8.82
C PRO A 341 5.05 16.06 -7.95
N GLY A 342 4.83 16.11 -6.65
CA GLY A 342 5.59 15.35 -5.67
C GLY A 342 5.10 15.74 -4.28
N TRP A 343 4.98 14.76 -3.37
CA TRP A 343 4.52 14.97 -2.02
C TRP A 343 5.16 14.07 -0.96
N ALA A 344 6.24 13.38 -1.33
CA ALA A 344 7.01 12.61 -0.34
C ALA A 344 7.51 13.49 0.81
N GLU A 345 7.85 14.75 0.48
CA GLU A 345 8.31 15.79 1.39
C GLU A 345 7.50 17.08 1.19
N PRO A 346 7.48 18.02 2.18
CA PRO A 346 6.85 19.33 2.02
C PRO A 346 7.42 20.12 0.83
N VAL A 347 6.55 20.61 -0.04
CA VAL A 347 6.93 21.24 -1.31
C VAL A 347 6.91 22.77 -1.20
N GLY A 348 7.90 23.42 -1.81
CA GLY A 348 7.94 24.88 -1.98
C GLY A 348 8.28 25.66 -0.73
N LYS A 349 8.98 25.11 0.24
CA LYS A 349 9.45 25.82 1.44
C LYS A 349 10.23 27.07 1.06
N GLY A 350 9.81 28.23 1.60
CA GLY A 350 10.42 29.53 1.30
C GLY A 350 9.97 30.18 -0.02
N ALA A 351 9.14 29.54 -0.84
CA ALA A 351 8.59 30.13 -2.05
C ALA A 351 7.39 31.04 -1.72
N ALA A 352 7.24 32.15 -2.46
CA ALA A 352 6.09 33.04 -2.33
C ALA A 352 4.80 32.42 -2.89
N SER A 353 4.92 31.62 -3.96
CA SER A 353 3.84 30.85 -4.57
C SER A 353 4.36 29.63 -5.32
N LEU A 354 3.46 28.72 -5.71
CA LEU A 354 3.76 27.55 -6.54
C LEU A 354 2.88 27.50 -7.77
N ALA A 355 3.46 26.98 -8.85
CA ALA A 355 2.75 26.50 -10.04
C ALA A 355 3.08 25.01 -10.21
N VAL A 356 2.07 24.15 -10.23
CA VAL A 356 2.27 22.69 -10.30
C VAL A 356 1.50 22.10 -11.49
N ASP A 357 2.22 21.38 -12.34
CA ASP A 357 1.64 20.68 -13.47
C ASP A 357 1.05 19.33 -13.03
N LEU A 358 -0.26 19.27 -12.92
CA LEU A 358 -1.04 18.08 -12.64
C LEU A 358 -1.90 17.67 -13.85
N SER A 359 -1.48 18.03 -15.07
CA SER A 359 -2.22 17.70 -16.30
C SER A 359 -2.38 16.21 -16.54
N ALA A 360 -1.55 15.40 -15.89
CA ALA A 360 -1.61 13.95 -15.91
C ALA A 360 -2.23 13.34 -14.63
N ASP A 361 -2.86 14.13 -13.76
CA ASP A 361 -3.45 13.64 -12.51
C ASP A 361 -4.55 12.60 -12.78
N PRO A 362 -4.42 11.38 -12.25
CA PRO A 362 -5.46 10.34 -12.35
C PRO A 362 -6.63 10.56 -11.37
N GLY A 363 -6.53 11.59 -10.50
CA GLY A 363 -7.56 11.96 -9.53
C GLY A 363 -7.05 12.39 -8.14
N PRO A 364 -6.07 11.72 -7.52
CA PRO A 364 -5.67 12.02 -6.14
C PRO A 364 -4.55 13.06 -5.99
N TRP A 365 -3.82 13.41 -7.05
CA TRP A 365 -2.65 14.27 -6.95
C TRP A 365 -2.98 15.70 -6.50
N LEU A 366 -4.13 16.24 -6.93
CA LEU A 366 -4.53 17.60 -6.55
C LEU A 366 -4.64 17.74 -5.02
N LEU A 367 -5.35 16.83 -4.35
CA LEU A 367 -5.45 16.85 -2.89
C LEU A 367 -4.06 16.72 -2.24
N ARG A 368 -3.24 15.76 -2.69
CA ARG A 368 -1.89 15.53 -2.13
C ARG A 368 -0.98 16.74 -2.32
N THR A 369 -1.04 17.39 -3.48
CA THR A 369 -0.31 18.63 -3.76
C THR A 369 -0.74 19.76 -2.83
N LEU A 370 -2.04 19.92 -2.56
CA LEU A 370 -2.55 20.90 -1.62
C LEU A 370 -2.06 20.62 -0.20
N LEU A 371 -2.09 19.36 0.25
CA LEU A 371 -1.61 18.96 1.58
C LEU A 371 -0.09 19.13 1.73
N ALA A 372 0.70 18.82 0.70
CA ALA A 372 2.16 18.91 0.73
C ALA A 372 2.71 20.33 0.58
N SER A 373 1.92 21.27 0.04
CA SER A 373 2.40 22.62 -0.28
C SER A 373 2.71 23.42 0.98
N SER A 374 3.88 24.03 1.03
CA SER A 374 4.26 24.98 2.10
C SER A 374 3.77 26.42 1.85
N PRO A 375 3.80 26.97 0.61
CA PRO A 375 3.36 28.33 0.35
C PRO A 375 1.88 28.57 0.63
N ALA A 376 1.57 29.84 0.91
CA ALA A 376 0.22 30.32 1.12
C ALA A 376 -0.62 30.38 -0.17
N ARG A 377 0.02 30.32 -1.32
CA ARG A 377 -0.58 30.53 -2.64
C ARG A 377 -0.06 29.51 -3.62
N LEU A 378 -0.95 28.88 -4.40
CA LEU A 378 -0.54 27.99 -5.48
C LEU A 378 -1.58 27.93 -6.60
N ALA A 379 -1.14 27.53 -7.79
CA ALA A 379 -2.00 27.15 -8.90
C ALA A 379 -1.62 25.74 -9.38
N CYS A 380 -2.63 24.96 -9.73
CA CYS A 380 -2.48 23.60 -10.25
C CYS A 380 -3.19 23.48 -11.60
N LEU A 381 -2.49 22.99 -12.62
CA LEU A 381 -3.08 22.64 -13.92
C LEU A 381 -3.59 21.20 -13.87
N VAL A 382 -4.89 21.00 -14.03
CA VAL A 382 -5.52 19.67 -14.01
C VAL A 382 -6.39 19.43 -15.25
N PRO A 383 -6.69 18.19 -15.64
CA PRO A 383 -7.62 17.94 -16.74
C PRO A 383 -9.07 18.33 -16.35
N ASN A 384 -9.87 18.78 -17.33
CA ASN A 384 -11.27 19.18 -17.09
C ASN A 384 -12.17 18.06 -16.58
N ASN A 385 -11.84 16.79 -16.86
CA ASN A 385 -12.55 15.62 -16.37
C ASN A 385 -12.07 15.13 -15.01
N HIS A 386 -11.15 15.86 -14.37
CA HIS A 386 -10.66 15.51 -13.03
C HIS A 386 -11.82 15.42 -12.01
N PRO A 387 -11.90 14.35 -11.17
CA PRO A 387 -13.05 14.11 -10.27
C PRO A 387 -13.38 15.31 -9.37
N SER A 388 -12.38 15.97 -8.81
CA SER A 388 -12.55 17.14 -7.92
C SER A 388 -12.83 18.46 -8.66
N VAL A 389 -12.98 18.44 -10.01
CA VAL A 389 -13.15 19.67 -10.81
C VAL A 389 -14.34 19.59 -11.75
N SER A 390 -14.64 18.40 -12.28
CA SER A 390 -15.63 18.18 -13.32
C SER A 390 -17.08 18.45 -12.89
N SER A 391 -17.36 18.37 -11.58
CA SER A 391 -18.69 18.56 -11.00
C SER A 391 -18.65 19.50 -9.78
N GLU A 392 -19.79 20.12 -9.48
CA GLU A 392 -19.95 20.95 -8.27
C GLU A 392 -19.77 20.12 -7.00
N ALA A 393 -20.22 18.85 -6.99
CA ALA A 393 -20.05 17.94 -5.86
C ALA A 393 -18.56 17.67 -5.58
N GLY A 394 -17.77 17.35 -6.62
CA GLY A 394 -16.33 17.14 -6.46
C GLY A 394 -15.57 18.40 -6.00
N GLN A 395 -15.97 19.58 -6.50
CA GLN A 395 -15.39 20.84 -6.05
C GLN A 395 -15.72 21.14 -4.58
N LYS A 396 -16.96 20.89 -4.14
CA LYS A 396 -17.37 21.05 -2.75
C LYS A 396 -16.68 20.05 -1.83
N GLU A 397 -16.54 18.81 -2.27
CA GLU A 397 -15.81 17.77 -1.52
C GLU A 397 -14.34 18.20 -1.31
N LEU A 398 -13.63 18.60 -2.37
CA LEU A 398 -12.26 19.07 -2.23
C LEU A 398 -12.16 20.29 -1.31
N GLN A 399 -13.07 21.27 -1.49
CA GLN A 399 -13.12 22.47 -0.64
C GLN A 399 -13.37 22.10 0.83
N SER A 400 -14.20 21.10 1.15
CA SER A 400 -14.44 20.65 2.53
C SER A 400 -13.20 20.06 3.19
N LEU A 401 -12.35 19.38 2.42
CA LEU A 401 -11.11 18.77 2.92
C LEU A 401 -10.01 19.79 3.22
N VAL A 402 -9.93 20.87 2.45
CA VAL A 402 -8.84 21.83 2.56
C VAL A 402 -9.29 23.25 2.94
N GLY A 403 -10.58 23.46 3.16
CA GLY A 403 -11.21 24.78 3.30
C GLY A 403 -10.76 25.60 4.52
N THR A 404 -10.29 24.95 5.58
CA THR A 404 -9.67 25.65 6.72
C THR A 404 -8.28 26.22 6.38
N ARG A 405 -7.67 25.71 5.30
CA ARG A 405 -6.35 26.12 4.83
C ARG A 405 -6.40 26.99 3.57
N PHE A 406 -7.20 26.57 2.57
CA PHE A 406 -7.26 27.18 1.25
C PHE A 406 -8.69 27.52 0.82
N SER A 407 -8.88 28.71 0.22
CA SER A 407 -10.02 29.05 -0.62
C SER A 407 -9.67 28.69 -2.07
N LEU A 408 -10.48 27.86 -2.71
CA LEU A 408 -10.23 27.37 -4.06
C LEU A 408 -11.07 28.10 -5.10
N LYS A 409 -10.43 28.42 -6.25
CA LYS A 409 -11.09 28.94 -7.45
C LYS A 409 -10.79 27.99 -8.63
N PHE A 410 -11.81 27.61 -9.36
CA PHE A 410 -11.73 26.67 -10.47
C PHE A 410 -11.91 27.42 -11.80
N LEU A 411 -10.82 27.66 -12.51
CA LEU A 411 -10.82 28.34 -13.81
C LEU A 411 -10.94 27.29 -14.91
N ARG A 412 -12.15 26.81 -15.16
CA ARG A 412 -12.43 25.75 -16.14
C ARG A 412 -12.20 26.23 -17.56
N ASN A 413 -11.82 25.31 -18.45
CA ASN A 413 -11.51 25.57 -19.85
C ASN A 413 -10.42 26.65 -20.00
N ASN A 414 -9.42 26.63 -19.15
CA ASN A 414 -8.32 27.59 -19.14
C ASN A 414 -6.97 26.84 -18.99
N PRO A 415 -6.02 27.05 -19.93
CA PRO A 415 -6.10 27.94 -21.11
C PRO A 415 -6.86 27.36 -22.31
N ASP A 416 -7.21 26.09 -22.29
CA ASP A 416 -7.89 25.38 -23.37
C ASP A 416 -9.08 24.56 -22.87
N SER A 417 -9.85 23.99 -23.80
CA SER A 417 -11.05 23.20 -23.49
C SER A 417 -10.79 21.87 -22.77
N LYS A 418 -9.54 21.46 -22.59
CA LYS A 418 -9.17 20.18 -21.95
C LYS A 418 -8.68 20.35 -20.52
N THR A 419 -8.33 21.57 -20.11
CA THR A 419 -7.65 21.85 -18.85
C THR A 419 -8.41 22.85 -17.98
N THR A 420 -8.15 22.74 -16.68
CA THR A 420 -8.61 23.68 -15.63
C THR A 420 -7.41 24.12 -14.82
N ILE A 421 -7.33 25.40 -14.48
CA ILE A 421 -6.39 25.89 -13.48
C ILE A 421 -7.13 26.05 -12.16
N VAL A 422 -6.71 25.31 -11.15
CA VAL A 422 -7.18 25.43 -9.77
C VAL A 422 -6.25 26.38 -9.02
N VAL A 423 -6.79 27.51 -8.59
CA VAL A 423 -6.08 28.53 -7.82
C VAL A 423 -6.43 28.36 -6.35
N ALA A 424 -5.44 28.27 -5.47
CA ALA A 424 -5.60 28.14 -4.04
C ALA A 424 -4.92 29.31 -3.31
N ASP A 425 -5.71 30.06 -2.58
CA ASP A 425 -5.28 31.15 -1.71
C ASP A 425 -5.51 30.79 -0.25
N GLN A 426 -4.55 31.10 0.61
CA GLN A 426 -4.65 30.78 2.04
C GLN A 426 -5.79 31.56 2.71
N VAL A 427 -6.58 30.84 3.51
CA VAL A 427 -7.62 31.45 4.35
C VAL A 427 -6.98 32.21 5.51
N LEU A 428 -7.51 33.39 5.85
CA LEU A 428 -7.04 34.19 6.97
C LEU A 428 -7.39 33.55 8.31
N THR A 429 -6.41 33.36 9.18
CA THR A 429 -6.57 32.66 10.46
C THR A 429 -7.59 33.34 11.40
N GLY A 430 -7.69 34.68 11.35
CA GLY A 430 -8.61 35.45 12.21
C GLY A 430 -10.10 35.20 11.95
N THR A 431 -10.45 34.63 10.79
CA THR A 431 -11.85 34.27 10.44
C THR A 431 -12.25 32.87 10.85
N LEU A 432 -11.33 32.06 11.36
CA LEU A 432 -11.55 30.64 11.68
C LEU A 432 -11.94 30.46 13.15
N SER A 433 -12.87 29.52 13.40
CA SER A 433 -13.16 29.00 14.74
C SER A 433 -11.92 28.35 15.36
N LEU A 434 -11.96 28.07 16.67
CA LEU A 434 -10.87 27.35 17.33
C LEU A 434 -10.67 25.95 16.74
N GLY A 435 -11.78 25.22 16.49
CA GLY A 435 -11.75 23.92 15.84
C GLY A 435 -11.11 23.97 14.45
N ASP A 436 -11.53 24.94 13.62
CA ASP A 436 -10.98 25.09 12.28
C ASP A 436 -9.50 25.49 12.28
N ARG A 437 -9.06 26.28 13.26
CA ARG A 437 -7.62 26.57 13.45
C ARG A 437 -6.83 25.32 13.80
N THR A 438 -7.38 24.45 14.64
CA THR A 438 -6.75 23.17 14.98
C THR A 438 -6.63 22.27 13.73
N VAL A 439 -7.71 22.13 12.96
CA VAL A 439 -7.70 21.39 11.67
C VAL A 439 -6.65 21.98 10.73
N ARG A 440 -6.61 23.30 10.57
CA ARG A 440 -5.63 23.99 9.71
C ARG A 440 -4.19 23.64 10.09
N GLU A 441 -3.83 23.69 11.38
CA GLU A 441 -2.48 23.35 11.86
C GLU A 441 -2.12 21.90 11.51
N VAL A 442 -3.07 20.97 11.62
CA VAL A 442 -2.87 19.57 11.22
C VAL A 442 -2.65 19.47 9.71
N LEU A 443 -3.46 20.12 8.88
CA LEU A 443 -3.32 20.11 7.42
C LEU A 443 -1.99 20.75 6.96
N MET A 444 -1.50 21.76 7.66
CA MET A 444 -0.20 22.40 7.34
C MET A 444 0.99 21.51 7.64
N LYS A 445 0.84 20.53 8.51
CA LYS A 445 1.88 19.58 8.94
C LYS A 445 1.56 18.14 8.54
N ALA A 446 0.94 17.95 7.38
CA ALA A 446 0.44 16.67 6.89
C ALA A 446 1.51 15.55 6.78
N HIS A 447 2.80 15.89 6.74
CA HIS A 447 3.92 14.94 6.74
C HIS A 447 4.36 14.50 8.15
N GLY A 448 3.88 15.12 9.20
CA GLY A 448 4.16 14.70 10.56
C GLY A 448 3.26 13.55 10.99
N LYS A 449 3.72 12.75 11.97
CA LYS A 449 2.90 11.71 12.62
C LYS A 449 1.65 12.36 13.21
N LEU A 450 0.46 11.88 12.84
CA LEU A 450 -0.82 12.53 13.13
C LEU A 450 -1.00 12.81 14.62
N ARG A 451 -0.74 11.83 15.48
CA ARG A 451 -0.80 11.97 16.95
C ARG A 451 0.02 13.18 17.46
N ASN A 452 1.23 13.33 16.97
CA ASN A 452 2.11 14.42 17.40
C ASN A 452 1.63 15.77 16.85
N VAL A 453 1.27 15.80 15.58
CA VAL A 453 0.81 17.02 14.91
C VAL A 453 -0.49 17.53 15.53
N TRP A 454 -1.45 16.64 15.78
CA TRP A 454 -2.73 16.98 16.41
C TRP A 454 -2.54 17.48 17.84
N ARG A 455 -1.73 16.78 18.65
CA ARG A 455 -1.38 17.23 20.00
C ARG A 455 -0.78 18.65 20.01
N GLU A 456 0.20 18.91 19.14
CA GLU A 456 0.83 20.25 19.06
C GLU A 456 -0.14 21.31 18.53
N ALA A 457 -1.07 20.94 17.65
CA ALA A 457 -2.13 21.82 17.18
C ALA A 457 -3.05 22.26 18.33
N LEU A 458 -3.45 21.34 19.22
CA LEU A 458 -4.26 21.63 20.40
C LEU A 458 -3.52 22.55 21.39
N ILE A 459 -2.24 22.31 21.66
CA ILE A 459 -1.41 23.16 22.53
C ILE A 459 -1.31 24.59 21.95
N THR A 460 -1.06 24.69 20.65
CA THR A 460 -1.00 25.98 19.96
C THR A 460 -2.33 26.70 20.01
N ALA A 461 -3.43 26.01 19.71
CA ALA A 461 -4.78 26.56 19.73
C ALA A 461 -5.21 27.03 21.12
N SER A 462 -4.80 26.30 22.18
CA SER A 462 -5.05 26.66 23.59
C SER A 462 -4.18 27.82 24.10
N GLN A 463 -3.28 28.36 23.28
CA GLN A 463 -2.31 29.38 23.72
C GLN A 463 -1.48 28.92 24.95
N GLY A 464 -1.20 27.62 25.03
CA GLY A 464 -0.40 27.03 26.10
C GLY A 464 -1.17 26.72 27.38
N VAL A 465 -2.49 26.84 27.40
CA VAL A 465 -3.34 26.43 28.55
C VAL A 465 -3.31 24.92 28.75
N LEU A 466 -3.38 24.13 27.67
CA LEU A 466 -3.24 22.69 27.73
C LEU A 466 -1.78 22.29 27.88
N THR A 467 -1.52 21.45 28.88
CA THR A 467 -0.23 20.76 28.99
C THR A 467 -0.08 19.68 27.89
N LYS A 468 1.16 19.29 27.62
CA LYS A 468 1.45 18.24 26.64
C LYS A 468 0.75 16.92 26.96
N ARG A 469 0.61 16.59 28.26
CA ARG A 469 -0.08 15.38 28.71
C ARG A 469 -1.58 15.47 28.46
N GLN A 470 -2.23 16.56 28.85
CA GLN A 470 -3.67 16.76 28.61
C GLN A 470 -4.01 16.74 27.12
N ALA A 471 -3.21 17.42 26.30
CA ALA A 471 -3.42 17.38 24.84
C ALA A 471 -3.23 15.97 24.25
N ALA A 472 -2.28 15.16 24.79
CA ALA A 472 -2.12 13.77 24.37
C ALA A 472 -3.32 12.91 24.78
N GLU A 473 -3.83 13.06 25.99
CA GLU A 473 -5.02 12.35 26.49
C GLU A 473 -6.27 12.67 25.62
N ILE A 474 -6.44 13.92 25.18
CA ILE A 474 -7.53 14.30 24.26
C ILE A 474 -7.41 13.56 22.93
N VAL A 475 -6.20 13.51 22.36
CA VAL A 475 -5.96 12.83 21.06
C VAL A 475 -6.17 11.32 21.21
N ASP A 476 -5.68 10.71 22.30
CA ASP A 476 -5.77 9.27 22.52
C ASP A 476 -7.20 8.77 22.79
N ASN A 477 -8.06 9.66 23.31
CA ASN A 477 -9.48 9.39 23.55
C ASN A 477 -10.40 9.80 22.39
N ALA A 478 -9.86 10.29 21.27
CA ALA A 478 -10.65 10.65 20.10
C ALA A 478 -11.26 9.39 19.45
N SER A 479 -12.45 9.54 18.85
CA SER A 479 -13.16 8.46 18.15
C SER A 479 -12.57 8.18 16.77
N VAL A 480 -11.29 7.79 16.74
CA VAL A 480 -10.54 7.52 15.50
C VAL A 480 -9.82 6.17 15.61
N THR A 481 -9.51 5.58 14.48
CA THR A 481 -8.74 4.34 14.44
C THR A 481 -7.34 4.58 15.07
N PRO A 482 -6.95 3.85 16.13
CA PRO A 482 -5.67 4.11 16.81
C PRO A 482 -4.45 4.07 15.88
N ASP A 483 -4.47 3.19 14.89
CA ASP A 483 -3.41 3.06 13.90
C ASP A 483 -3.23 4.31 13.05
N ASP A 484 -4.30 5.08 12.77
CA ASP A 484 -4.21 6.33 12.03
C ASP A 484 -3.38 7.39 12.74
N LEU A 485 -3.42 7.38 14.07
CA LEU A 485 -2.62 8.30 14.89
C LEU A 485 -1.11 8.08 14.71
N GLU A 486 -0.70 6.89 14.32
CA GLU A 486 0.71 6.54 14.07
C GLU A 486 1.19 6.90 12.66
N LEU A 487 0.28 7.28 11.75
CA LEU A 487 0.52 7.56 10.35
C LEU A 487 0.67 9.06 10.09
N ARG A 488 1.13 9.41 8.89
CA ARG A 488 1.09 10.79 8.36
C ARG A 488 -0.26 11.01 7.69
N LEU A 489 -0.87 12.19 7.89
CA LEU A 489 -2.14 12.53 7.25
C LEU A 489 -2.10 12.38 5.72
N ILE A 490 -0.97 12.71 5.10
CA ILE A 490 -0.78 12.66 3.64
C ILE A 490 -0.81 11.23 3.08
N ASP A 491 -0.56 10.20 3.91
CA ASP A 491 -0.55 8.79 3.53
C ASP A 491 -1.93 8.13 3.72
N LEU A 492 -2.86 8.81 4.39
CA LEU A 492 -4.20 8.26 4.62
C LEU A 492 -5.07 8.37 3.37
N PRO A 493 -5.94 7.40 3.08
CA PRO A 493 -6.98 7.53 2.07
C PRO A 493 -7.89 8.74 2.30
N LYS A 494 -8.42 9.32 1.21
CA LYS A 494 -9.25 10.53 1.26
C LYS A 494 -10.46 10.40 2.20
N HIS A 495 -11.14 9.27 2.19
CA HIS A 495 -12.31 9.03 3.06
C HIS A 495 -11.93 9.04 4.55
N ARG A 496 -10.76 8.51 4.91
CA ARG A 496 -10.26 8.56 6.30
C ARG A 496 -9.83 9.97 6.70
N ILE A 497 -9.21 10.75 5.79
CA ILE A 497 -8.96 12.17 6.04
C ILE A 497 -10.27 12.89 6.30
N ALA A 498 -11.30 12.66 5.48
CA ALA A 498 -12.62 13.28 5.63
C ALA A 498 -13.29 12.94 6.98
N ALA A 499 -13.14 11.70 7.45
CA ALA A 499 -13.65 11.27 8.76
C ALA A 499 -12.88 11.89 9.94
N LEU A 500 -11.57 12.13 9.79
CA LEU A 500 -10.72 12.70 10.84
C LEU A 500 -10.95 14.20 11.08
N LEU A 501 -11.20 15.00 10.04
CA LEU A 501 -11.28 16.46 10.17
C LEU A 501 -12.36 16.92 11.16
N PRO A 502 -13.59 16.36 11.19
CA PRO A 502 -14.61 16.68 12.20
C PRO A 502 -14.15 16.35 13.63
N GLU A 503 -13.48 15.20 13.84
CA GLU A 503 -12.98 14.78 15.15
C GLU A 503 -11.89 15.73 15.66
N ILE A 504 -10.95 16.12 14.78
CA ILE A 504 -9.93 17.12 15.07
C ILE A 504 -10.58 18.45 15.45
N SER A 505 -11.57 18.91 14.70
CA SER A 505 -12.29 20.15 15.01
C SER A 505 -13.04 20.06 16.34
N ALA A 506 -13.75 18.96 16.59
CA ALA A 506 -14.51 18.74 17.82
C ALA A 506 -13.61 18.64 19.05
N SER A 507 -12.38 18.17 18.93
CA SER A 507 -11.43 18.07 20.04
C SER A 507 -11.07 19.44 20.65
N ALA A 508 -11.22 20.54 19.89
CA ALA A 508 -10.96 21.89 20.37
C ALA A 508 -11.94 22.34 21.48
N ARG A 509 -13.12 21.70 21.63
CA ARG A 509 -14.08 21.99 22.74
C ARG A 509 -13.46 21.77 24.12
N TYR A 510 -12.50 20.86 24.23
CA TYR A 510 -11.80 20.61 25.50
C TYR A 510 -10.81 21.72 25.88
N VAL A 511 -10.45 22.58 24.91
CA VAL A 511 -9.65 23.79 25.14
C VAL A 511 -10.48 24.88 25.79
N GLU A 512 -11.78 24.98 25.44
CA GLU A 512 -12.70 26.02 25.93
C GLU A 512 -13.24 25.74 27.34
N ARG A 513 -13.15 24.49 27.79
CA ARG A 513 -13.52 24.03 29.13
C ARG A 513 -12.37 23.24 29.75
N PRO A 514 -11.31 23.91 30.25
CA PRO A 514 -10.39 23.22 31.12
C PRO A 514 -11.20 22.79 32.36
N GLU A 515 -11.39 21.49 32.56
CA GLU A 515 -11.97 20.97 33.77
C GLU A 515 -11.10 21.46 34.95
N GLY A 516 -11.76 22.15 35.93
CA GLY A 516 -11.17 22.71 37.12
C GLY A 516 -10.65 21.64 38.08
#